data_1e4e68187c62b89ba51307218548d9d3
#
_entry.id   1e4e68187c62b89ba51307218548d9d3
#
_cell.length_a   1.000
_cell.length_b   1.000
_cell.length_c   1.000
_cell.angle_alpha   90.00
_cell.angle_beta   90.00
_cell.angle_gamma   90.00
#
_symmetry.space_group_name_H-M   'P 1'
#
loop_
_entity.id
_entity.type
_entity.pdbx_description
1 polymer ?
#
loop_
_entity_poly.entity_id
_entity_poly.type
_entity_poly.pdbx_seq_one_letter_code
_entity_poly.pdbx_strand_id
1 'polypeptide(L)'
;MANSTHTELVQTNGDALWTFLRDKEEWAKLIPGYLSHEVQSADEMMWEFKGNFGVVEKAVKVQVKIKEIIENKKIAFDLEGISDNINGEGYFEMEEVEEGKYNVIGNLNMKAGGFLAAMINPVLEKYVPQTIEQHVQAIAQHISQATV
;
A
#
# COMPACT_ATOMS: atom_id res chain seq x y z
N MET A 1 -10.06 -0.49 -14.70
CA MET A 1 -9.64 -0.68 -13.31
C MET A 1 -8.16 -0.37 -13.19
N ALA A 2 -7.79 0.53 -12.28
CA ALA A 2 -6.39 0.89 -12.08
C ALA A 2 -5.70 -0.15 -11.22
N ASN A 3 -4.70 -0.82 -11.77
CA ASN A 3 -3.97 -1.89 -11.10
C ASN A 3 -2.49 -1.78 -11.45
N SER A 4 -1.62 -1.77 -10.44
CA SER A 4 -0.19 -1.69 -10.68
C SER A 4 0.58 -2.46 -9.62
N THR A 5 1.71 -3.01 -10.04
CA THR A 5 2.61 -3.77 -9.17
C THR A 5 4.01 -3.19 -9.32
N HIS A 6 4.70 -3.03 -8.20
CA HIS A 6 6.08 -2.55 -8.19
C HIS A 6 6.94 -3.42 -7.29
N THR A 7 8.19 -3.64 -7.70
CA THR A 7 9.14 -4.49 -6.99
C THR A 7 10.43 -3.74 -6.73
N GLU A 8 10.95 -3.84 -5.50
CA GLU A 8 12.25 -3.31 -5.12
C GLU A 8 13.08 -4.39 -4.44
N LEU A 9 14.37 -4.41 -4.75
CA LEU A 9 15.31 -5.32 -4.10
C LEU A 9 15.85 -4.67 -2.83
N VAL A 10 15.85 -5.42 -1.73
CA VAL A 10 16.37 -4.95 -0.44
C VAL A 10 17.40 -5.92 0.12
N GLN A 11 18.37 -5.39 0.86
CA GLN A 11 19.31 -6.19 1.64
C GLN A 11 18.80 -6.21 3.08
N THR A 12 18.34 -7.36 3.52
CA THR A 12 17.78 -7.55 4.85
C THR A 12 17.68 -9.05 5.17
N ASN A 13 17.22 -9.38 6.38
CA ASN A 13 16.90 -10.76 6.72
C ASN A 13 15.37 -10.94 6.64
N GLY A 14 14.94 -12.18 6.48
CA GLY A 14 13.53 -12.49 6.32
C GLY A 14 12.68 -12.13 7.51
N ASP A 15 13.21 -12.32 8.73
CA ASP A 15 12.46 -12.01 9.95
C ASP A 15 12.17 -10.51 10.07
N ALA A 16 13.18 -9.68 9.82
CA ALA A 16 13.02 -8.23 9.88
C ALA A 16 12.02 -7.74 8.83
N LEU A 17 12.12 -8.26 7.62
CA LEU A 17 11.21 -7.87 6.56
C LEU A 17 9.79 -8.32 6.85
N TRP A 18 9.59 -9.55 7.30
CA TRP A 18 8.26 -10.06 7.62
C TRP A 18 7.62 -9.31 8.79
N THR A 19 8.40 -9.04 9.84
CA THR A 19 7.92 -8.26 10.98
C THR A 19 7.39 -6.90 10.54
N PHE A 20 8.08 -6.26 9.60
CA PHE A 20 7.64 -4.98 9.05
C PHE A 20 6.36 -5.14 8.21
N LEU A 21 6.35 -6.05 7.25
CA LEU A 21 5.21 -6.20 6.33
C LEU A 21 3.94 -6.63 7.04
N ARG A 22 4.08 -7.44 8.08
CA ARG A 22 2.94 -7.92 8.86
C ARG A 22 2.28 -6.81 9.68
N ASP A 23 3.02 -5.77 10.01
CA ASP A 23 2.51 -4.65 10.80
C ASP A 23 1.95 -3.56 9.89
N LYS A 24 0.61 -3.53 9.76
CA LYS A 24 -0.04 -2.56 8.88
C LYS A 24 0.25 -1.12 9.26
N GLU A 25 0.55 -0.83 10.52
CA GLU A 25 0.87 0.54 10.94
C GLU A 25 2.21 0.99 10.37
N GLU A 26 3.16 0.07 10.21
CA GLU A 26 4.49 0.42 9.71
C GLU A 26 4.44 0.86 8.24
N TRP A 27 3.78 0.08 7.39
CA TRP A 27 3.71 0.48 5.99
C TRP A 27 2.67 1.57 5.74
N ALA A 28 1.69 1.72 6.61
CA ALA A 28 0.71 2.81 6.49
C ALA A 28 1.39 4.18 6.54
N LYS A 29 2.36 4.35 7.42
CA LYS A 29 3.07 5.62 7.60
C LYS A 29 3.91 6.03 6.40
N LEU A 30 4.24 5.09 5.53
CA LEU A 30 5.14 5.31 4.40
C LEU A 30 4.44 5.58 3.08
N ILE A 31 3.11 5.62 3.06
CA ILE A 31 2.42 5.99 1.82
C ILE A 31 2.70 7.44 1.48
N PRO A 32 2.87 7.78 0.19
CA PRO A 32 2.99 9.18 -0.21
C PRO A 32 1.78 9.98 0.27
N GLY A 33 2.04 11.11 0.92
CA GLY A 33 0.96 11.96 1.41
C GLY A 33 0.30 11.50 2.71
N TYR A 34 0.93 10.58 3.43
CA TYR A 34 0.39 10.09 4.70
C TYR A 34 -0.04 11.22 5.63
N LEU A 35 -1.24 11.10 6.20
CA LEU A 35 -1.77 12.05 7.17
C LEU A 35 -1.98 11.41 8.54
N SER A 36 -2.69 10.29 8.60
CA SER A 36 -2.98 9.62 9.86
C SER A 36 -3.48 8.20 9.66
N HIS A 37 -3.53 7.44 10.73
CA HIS A 37 -4.21 6.16 10.76
C HIS A 37 -4.75 5.90 12.15
N GLU A 38 -5.75 5.05 12.25
CA GLU A 38 -6.35 4.66 13.52
C GLU A 38 -6.64 3.16 13.48
N VAL A 39 -5.99 2.42 14.36
CA VAL A 39 -6.20 0.97 14.46
C VAL A 39 -7.51 0.72 15.19
N GLN A 40 -8.35 -0.11 14.59
CA GLN A 40 -9.66 -0.48 15.13
C GLN A 40 -9.64 -1.90 15.71
N SER A 41 -8.85 -2.77 15.10
CA SER A 41 -8.67 -4.16 15.54
C SER A 41 -7.38 -4.69 14.93
N ALA A 42 -7.06 -5.96 15.20
CA ALA A 42 -5.90 -6.61 14.62
C ALA A 42 -5.93 -6.58 13.08
N ASP A 43 -7.13 -6.67 12.49
CA ASP A 43 -7.31 -6.76 11.04
C ASP A 43 -7.81 -5.50 10.39
N GLU A 44 -8.17 -4.49 11.16
CA GLU A 44 -8.85 -3.31 10.61
C GLU A 44 -8.20 -2.01 11.04
N MET A 45 -8.18 -1.05 10.12
CA MET A 45 -7.55 0.24 10.35
C MET A 45 -8.20 1.29 9.45
N MET A 46 -8.41 2.48 10.02
CA MET A 46 -8.73 3.64 9.21
C MET A 46 -7.41 4.27 8.76
N TRP A 47 -7.34 4.68 7.48
CA TRP A 47 -6.11 5.21 6.89
C TRP A 47 -6.44 6.46 6.09
N GLU A 48 -5.73 7.54 6.38
CA GLU A 48 -5.94 8.81 5.70
C GLU A 48 -4.64 9.30 5.07
N PHE A 49 -4.71 9.68 3.82
CA PHE A 49 -3.57 10.21 3.08
C PHE A 49 -4.03 11.22 2.04
N LYS A 50 -3.14 12.11 1.66
CA LYS A 50 -3.42 13.13 0.67
C LYS A 50 -2.97 12.64 -0.69
N GLY A 51 -3.91 12.56 -1.63
CA GLY A 51 -3.62 12.16 -3.00
C GLY A 51 -3.59 13.37 -3.92
N ASN A 52 -2.69 13.31 -4.90
CA ASN A 52 -2.64 14.28 -5.98
C ASN A 52 -3.37 13.68 -7.18
N PHE A 53 -4.55 14.23 -7.48
CA PHE A 53 -5.40 13.73 -8.54
C PHE A 53 -5.44 14.74 -9.72
N GLY A 54 -4.25 15.03 -10.25
CA GLY A 54 -4.10 16.00 -11.32
C GLY A 54 -3.99 17.42 -10.78
N VAL A 55 -4.97 18.25 -11.04
CA VAL A 55 -4.99 19.64 -10.56
C VAL A 55 -5.53 19.78 -9.14
N VAL A 56 -6.02 18.69 -8.56
CA VAL A 56 -6.62 18.69 -7.22
C VAL A 56 -5.85 17.80 -6.27
N GLU A 57 -5.47 18.35 -5.12
CA GLU A 57 -4.99 17.56 -4.00
C GLU A 57 -6.17 17.33 -3.06
N LYS A 58 -6.35 16.10 -2.62
CA LYS A 58 -7.48 15.74 -1.77
C LYS A 58 -7.07 14.72 -0.71
N ALA A 59 -7.52 14.93 0.51
CA ALA A 59 -7.39 13.93 1.55
C ALA A 59 -8.38 12.79 1.28
N VAL A 60 -7.87 11.57 1.32
CA VAL A 60 -8.65 10.36 1.08
C VAL A 60 -8.62 9.54 2.37
N LYS A 61 -9.79 9.13 2.83
CA LYS A 61 -9.92 8.27 4.01
C LYS A 61 -10.48 6.92 3.59
N VAL A 62 -9.76 5.86 3.90
CA VAL A 62 -10.17 4.50 3.54
C VAL A 62 -10.18 3.61 4.76
N GLN A 63 -11.07 2.62 4.75
CA GLN A 63 -11.09 1.53 5.69
C GLN A 63 -10.22 0.42 5.11
N VAL A 64 -9.21 0.01 5.86
CA VAL A 64 -8.34 -1.12 5.50
C VAL A 64 -8.80 -2.34 6.26
N LYS A 65 -8.95 -3.45 5.57
CA LYS A 65 -9.24 -4.74 6.19
C LYS A 65 -8.27 -5.78 5.67
N ILE A 66 -7.48 -6.34 6.58
CA ILE A 66 -6.57 -7.43 6.24
C ILE A 66 -7.41 -8.68 5.96
N LYS A 67 -7.27 -9.24 4.77
CA LYS A 67 -8.05 -10.40 4.35
C LYS A 67 -7.26 -11.68 4.21
N GLU A 68 -5.94 -11.59 4.07
CA GLU A 68 -5.11 -12.77 3.92
C GLU A 68 -3.71 -12.51 4.47
N ILE A 69 -3.21 -13.46 5.24
CA ILE A 69 -1.81 -13.44 5.71
C ILE A 69 -1.23 -14.81 5.40
N ILE A 70 -0.15 -14.82 4.60
CA ILE A 70 0.64 -16.02 4.36
C ILE A 70 1.97 -15.77 5.05
N GLU A 71 2.22 -16.51 6.12
CA GLU A 71 3.38 -16.29 7.00
C GLU A 71 4.69 -16.26 6.20
N ASN A 72 5.49 -15.25 6.45
CA ASN A 72 6.78 -15.02 5.79
C ASN A 72 6.68 -14.84 4.27
N LYS A 73 5.51 -14.46 3.77
CA LYS A 73 5.33 -14.31 2.33
C LYS A 73 4.47 -13.11 1.94
N LYS A 74 3.26 -12.99 2.49
CA LYS A 74 2.29 -12.04 1.92
C LYS A 74 1.28 -11.54 2.94
N ILE A 75 0.94 -10.27 2.81
CA ILE A 75 -0.21 -9.69 3.50
C ILE A 75 -1.08 -8.98 2.45
N ALA A 76 -2.36 -9.35 2.41
CA ALA A 76 -3.31 -8.78 1.46
C ALA A 76 -4.44 -8.08 2.19
N PHE A 77 -4.97 -7.02 1.60
CA PHE A 77 -5.97 -6.19 2.25
C PHE A 77 -6.96 -5.61 1.25
N ASP A 78 -8.16 -5.32 1.76
CA ASP A 78 -9.17 -4.56 1.03
C ASP A 78 -9.15 -3.12 1.47
N LEU A 79 -9.52 -2.23 0.55
CA LEU A 79 -9.67 -0.79 0.78
C LEU A 79 -11.10 -0.39 0.45
N GLU A 80 -11.74 0.34 1.37
CA GLU A 80 -13.06 0.87 1.15
C GLU A 80 -13.06 2.36 1.47
N GLY A 81 -13.38 3.19 0.49
CA GLY A 81 -13.47 4.64 0.69
C GLY A 81 -14.60 5.01 1.63
N ILE A 82 -14.31 5.87 2.58
CA ILE A 82 -15.30 6.32 3.57
C ILE A 82 -16.08 7.51 3.04
N SER A 83 -15.40 8.50 2.50
CA SER A 83 -16.02 9.73 1.99
C SER A 83 -16.19 9.75 0.48
N ASP A 84 -15.55 8.82 -0.22
CA ASP A 84 -15.53 8.75 -1.66
C ASP A 84 -15.90 7.33 -2.10
N ASN A 85 -16.58 7.22 -3.22
CA ASN A 85 -16.97 5.91 -3.76
C ASN A 85 -15.79 5.29 -4.52
N ILE A 86 -14.69 5.05 -3.81
CA ILE A 86 -13.48 4.42 -4.33
C ILE A 86 -13.22 3.19 -3.49
N ASN A 87 -13.10 2.04 -4.14
CA ASN A 87 -12.80 0.78 -3.47
C ASN A 87 -11.59 0.14 -4.14
N GLY A 88 -10.92 -0.72 -3.41
CA GLY A 88 -9.76 -1.38 -3.98
C GLY A 88 -9.24 -2.49 -3.10
N GLU A 89 -8.08 -2.95 -3.47
CA GLU A 89 -7.35 -3.97 -2.73
C GLU A 89 -5.88 -3.84 -3.04
N GLY A 90 -5.07 -4.50 -2.23
CA GLY A 90 -3.64 -4.51 -2.45
C GLY A 90 -2.98 -5.61 -1.67
N TYR A 91 -1.68 -5.77 -1.88
CA TYR A 91 -0.89 -6.69 -1.09
C TYR A 91 0.56 -6.22 -1.05
N PHE A 92 1.27 -6.69 -0.03
CA PHE A 92 2.72 -6.65 0.02
C PHE A 92 3.22 -8.08 0.15
N GLU A 93 4.24 -8.39 -0.61
CA GLU A 93 4.78 -9.74 -0.68
C GLU A 93 6.30 -9.68 -0.62
N MET A 94 6.91 -10.69 -0.03
CA MET A 94 8.36 -10.81 0.01
C MET A 94 8.79 -12.11 -0.68
N GLU A 95 9.92 -12.04 -1.37
CA GLU A 95 10.47 -13.18 -2.10
C GLU A 95 11.98 -13.19 -1.90
N GLU A 96 12.51 -14.28 -1.37
CA GLU A 96 13.94 -14.41 -1.21
C GLU A 96 14.62 -14.63 -2.57
N VAL A 97 15.60 -13.77 -2.88
CA VAL A 97 16.38 -13.88 -4.10
C VAL A 97 17.64 -14.69 -3.84
N GLU A 98 18.32 -14.36 -2.76
CA GLU A 98 19.48 -15.09 -2.24
C GLU A 98 19.63 -14.70 -0.77
N GLU A 99 20.52 -15.36 -0.05
CA GLU A 99 20.71 -15.07 1.37
C GLU A 99 21.01 -13.58 1.59
N GLY A 100 20.21 -12.94 2.42
CA GLY A 100 20.33 -11.53 2.73
C GLY A 100 19.74 -10.58 1.69
N LYS A 101 19.07 -11.09 0.65
CA LYS A 101 18.44 -10.26 -0.37
C LYS A 101 17.03 -10.73 -0.68
N TYR A 102 16.10 -9.77 -0.65
CA TYR A 102 14.69 -10.05 -0.87
C TYR A 102 14.09 -9.04 -1.85
N ASN A 103 13.15 -9.51 -2.66
CA ASN A 103 12.26 -8.61 -3.38
C ASN A 103 11.11 -8.25 -2.46
N VAL A 104 10.78 -6.97 -2.39
CA VAL A 104 9.55 -6.46 -1.80
C VAL A 104 8.64 -6.11 -2.96
N ILE A 105 7.48 -6.72 -3.00
CA ILE A 105 6.52 -6.57 -4.08
C ILE A 105 5.26 -5.92 -3.51
N GLY A 106 4.83 -4.81 -4.09
CA GLY A 106 3.59 -4.17 -3.70
C GLY A 106 2.62 -4.11 -4.87
N ASN A 107 1.37 -4.33 -4.57
CA ASN A 107 0.28 -4.21 -5.54
C ASN A 107 -0.79 -3.29 -4.99
N LEU A 108 -1.32 -2.44 -5.86
CA LEU A 108 -2.44 -1.59 -5.52
C LEU A 108 -3.42 -1.59 -6.68
N ASN A 109 -4.69 -1.77 -6.34
CA ASN A 109 -5.78 -1.83 -7.31
C ASN A 109 -6.91 -0.96 -6.76
N MET A 110 -7.35 0.02 -7.54
CA MET A 110 -8.40 0.95 -7.11
C MET A 110 -9.39 1.20 -8.24
N LYS A 111 -10.65 1.37 -7.84
CA LYS A 111 -11.74 1.63 -8.78
C LYS A 111 -12.75 2.57 -8.15
N ALA A 112 -13.15 3.60 -8.89
CA ALA A 112 -14.26 4.45 -8.52
C ALA A 112 -15.56 3.83 -9.03
N GLY A 113 -16.58 3.86 -8.20
CA GLY A 113 -17.93 3.42 -8.55
C GLY A 113 -18.87 4.61 -8.65
N GLY A 114 -20.13 4.30 -8.96
CA GLY A 114 -21.20 5.28 -8.99
C GLY A 114 -21.13 6.23 -10.17
N PHE A 115 -21.79 7.33 -10.00
CA PHE A 115 -22.09 8.27 -11.06
C PHE A 115 -20.86 9.08 -11.56
N LEU A 116 -19.81 9.22 -10.70
CA LEU A 116 -18.59 9.92 -11.11
C LEU A 116 -17.48 8.97 -11.60
N ALA A 117 -17.77 7.69 -11.73
CA ALA A 117 -16.78 6.67 -12.11
C ALA A 117 -16.03 7.01 -13.41
N ALA A 118 -16.76 7.46 -14.43
CA ALA A 118 -16.17 7.78 -15.73
C ALA A 118 -15.17 8.93 -15.66
N MET A 119 -15.35 9.83 -14.68
CA MET A 119 -14.46 10.97 -14.48
C MET A 119 -13.24 10.60 -13.63
N ILE A 120 -13.43 9.75 -12.62
CA ILE A 120 -12.40 9.47 -11.63
C ILE A 120 -11.49 8.30 -12.04
N ASN A 121 -12.01 7.27 -12.69
CA ASN A 121 -11.20 6.11 -13.06
C ASN A 121 -9.98 6.46 -13.94
N PRO A 122 -10.06 7.36 -14.93
CA PRO A 122 -8.86 7.75 -15.68
C PRO A 122 -7.79 8.42 -14.81
N VAL A 123 -8.20 9.14 -13.75
CA VAL A 123 -7.26 9.75 -12.81
C VAL A 123 -6.57 8.68 -11.99
N LEU A 124 -7.30 7.66 -11.55
CA LEU A 124 -6.75 6.55 -10.79
C LEU A 124 -5.73 5.75 -11.60
N GLU A 125 -5.90 5.66 -12.92
CA GLU A 125 -4.93 4.95 -13.78
C GLU A 125 -3.55 5.60 -13.78
N LYS A 126 -3.47 6.89 -13.47
CA LYS A 126 -2.20 7.60 -13.30
C LYS A 126 -1.73 7.58 -11.84
N TYR A 127 -2.67 7.74 -10.92
CA TYR A 127 -2.39 7.82 -9.49
C TYR A 127 -1.85 6.50 -8.94
N VAL A 128 -2.46 5.38 -9.29
CA VAL A 128 -2.12 4.07 -8.71
C VAL A 128 -0.69 3.65 -9.03
N PRO A 129 -0.20 3.69 -10.29
CA PRO A 129 1.18 3.31 -10.57
C PRO A 129 2.20 4.17 -9.84
N GLN A 130 2.01 5.48 -9.80
CA GLN A 130 2.93 6.38 -9.11
C GLN A 130 2.94 6.12 -7.61
N THR A 131 1.77 5.90 -7.04
CA THR A 131 1.62 5.70 -5.61
C THR A 131 2.27 4.40 -5.15
N ILE A 132 2.00 3.30 -5.83
CA ILE A 132 2.58 2.01 -5.42
C ILE A 132 4.09 2.00 -5.64
N GLU A 133 4.59 2.61 -6.69
CA GLU A 133 6.03 2.74 -6.92
C GLU A 133 6.70 3.49 -5.76
N GLN A 134 6.20 4.66 -5.40
CA GLN A 134 6.75 5.47 -4.33
C GLN A 134 6.60 4.78 -2.96
N HIS A 135 5.49 4.11 -2.75
CA HIS A 135 5.24 3.41 -1.48
C HIS A 135 6.23 2.25 -1.29
N VAL A 136 6.41 1.42 -2.30
CA VAL A 136 7.35 0.29 -2.23
C VAL A 136 8.79 0.79 -2.12
N GLN A 137 9.14 1.87 -2.83
CA GLN A 137 10.46 2.49 -2.70
C GLN A 137 10.71 2.99 -1.28
N ALA A 138 9.71 3.62 -0.66
CA ALA A 138 9.81 4.09 0.72
C ALA A 138 9.98 2.94 1.70
N ILE A 139 9.25 1.84 1.49
CA ILE A 139 9.37 0.63 2.30
C ILE A 139 10.78 0.05 2.16
N ALA A 140 11.25 -0.09 0.93
CA ALA A 140 12.59 -0.64 0.67
C ALA A 140 13.68 0.21 1.32
N GLN A 141 13.57 1.52 1.23
CA GLN A 141 14.53 2.44 1.84
C GLN A 141 14.50 2.34 3.37
N HIS A 142 13.31 2.27 3.95
CA HIS A 142 13.16 2.12 5.39
C HIS A 142 13.79 0.82 5.90
N ILE A 143 13.53 -0.29 5.23
CA ILE A 143 14.08 -1.60 5.59
C ILE A 143 15.60 -1.63 5.47
N SER A 144 16.14 -1.06 4.39
CA SER A 144 17.58 -1.00 4.18
C SER A 144 18.29 -0.18 5.26
N GLN A 145 17.70 0.93 5.69
CA GLN A 145 18.26 1.76 6.75
C GLN A 145 18.20 1.06 8.10
N ALA A 146 17.12 0.34 8.37
CA ALA A 146 16.92 -0.35 9.65
C ALA A 146 17.85 -1.55 9.82
N THR A 147 18.38 -2.10 8.72
CA THR A 147 19.22 -3.29 8.73
C THR A 147 20.72 -2.96 8.79
N VAL A 148 21.09 -1.71 8.57
CA VAL A 148 22.48 -1.25 8.60
C VAL A 148 23.04 -1.20 10.01
#